data_2c40db54c4d72511f9eb9d03e2878dd3
#
_entry.id   2c40db54c4d72511f9eb9d03e2878dd3
#
_cell.length_a   1.000
_cell.length_b   1.000
_cell.length_c   1.000
_cell.angle_alpha   90.00
_cell.angle_beta   90.00
_cell.angle_gamma   90.00
#
_symmetry.space_group_name_H-M   'P 1'
#
loop_
_entity.id
_entity.type
_entity.pdbx_description
1 polymer ?
#
loop_
_entity_poly.entity_id
_entity_poly.type
_entity_poly.pdbx_seq_one_letter_code
_entity_poly.pdbx_strand_id
1 'polypeptide(L)'
;MEIEISDFTGCKIALFCGDKLLTILRDDKASIPWANMWELPGGGREGDESPFECAAREVYEELGIHLTEDCLLWSKIYPSMLFADKQSVFLVGQLTQNQFDSTVFGDEGQGYQLMNVEEFLSSSQVVPQLQERLKDYLKVSD
;
A
#
# COMPACT_ATOMS: atom_id res chain seq x y z
N MET A 1 -1.22 6.91 14.98
CA MET A 1 -2.04 7.98 14.44
C MET A 1 -2.91 7.45 13.30
N GLU A 2 -4.00 6.87 13.67
CA GLU A 2 -4.89 6.21 12.73
C GLU A 2 -6.14 7.06 12.53
N ILE A 3 -6.59 7.15 11.27
CA ILE A 3 -7.86 7.78 10.94
C ILE A 3 -8.99 6.87 11.38
N GLU A 4 -10.00 7.47 12.05
CA GLU A 4 -11.21 6.74 12.36
C GLU A 4 -12.21 6.90 11.23
N ILE A 5 -12.57 5.80 10.59
CA ILE A 5 -13.55 5.76 9.53
C ILE A 5 -14.25 4.41 9.57
N SER A 6 -15.57 4.45 9.55
CA SER A 6 -16.39 3.24 9.63
C SER A 6 -16.86 2.73 8.27
N ASP A 7 -16.68 3.50 7.21
CA ASP A 7 -17.22 3.15 5.88
C ASP A 7 -16.15 3.34 4.82
N PHE A 8 -15.33 2.32 4.63
CA PHE A 8 -14.34 2.31 3.55
C PHE A 8 -14.30 0.90 2.94
N THR A 9 -13.90 0.81 1.67
CA THR A 9 -13.91 -0.45 0.93
C THR A 9 -12.57 -1.16 0.92
N GLY A 10 -11.49 -0.45 1.19
CA GLY A 10 -10.16 -1.05 1.17
C GLY A 10 -9.08 -0.05 1.51
N CYS A 11 -7.84 -0.50 1.43
CA CYS A 11 -6.69 0.31 1.80
C CYS A 11 -5.49 -0.01 0.93
N LYS A 12 -4.54 0.92 0.91
CA LYS A 12 -3.17 0.69 0.43
C LYS A 12 -2.23 1.31 1.45
N ILE A 13 -1.05 0.73 1.59
CA ILE A 13 -0.06 1.24 2.54
C ILE A 13 1.31 1.39 1.86
N ALA A 14 1.89 2.59 2.00
CA ALA A 14 3.24 2.86 1.54
C ALA A 14 4.20 2.58 2.69
N LEU A 15 4.97 1.50 2.57
CA LEU A 15 5.90 1.08 3.61
C LEU A 15 7.31 1.46 3.20
N PHE A 16 7.88 2.41 3.94
CA PHE A 16 9.28 2.81 3.75
C PHE A 16 10.20 1.85 4.49
N CYS A 17 11.22 1.38 3.78
CA CYS A 17 12.34 0.67 4.40
C CYS A 17 13.55 1.53 4.14
N GLY A 18 13.97 2.33 5.12
CA GLY A 18 14.91 3.40 4.89
C GLY A 18 14.28 4.44 3.96
N ASP A 19 14.96 4.74 2.85
CA ASP A 19 14.50 5.72 1.87
C ASP A 19 13.83 5.08 0.65
N LYS A 20 13.51 3.79 0.73
CA LYS A 20 12.89 3.05 -0.38
C LYS A 20 11.51 2.56 0.00
N LEU A 21 10.70 2.29 -1.00
CA LEU A 21 9.32 1.81 -0.84
C LEU A 21 9.20 0.34 -1.21
N LEU A 22 8.47 -0.40 -0.40
CA LEU A 22 8.11 -1.77 -0.72
C LEU A 22 6.99 -1.77 -1.76
N THR A 23 7.28 -2.38 -2.92
CA THR A 23 6.35 -2.40 -4.05
C THR A 23 6.09 -3.83 -4.50
N ILE A 24 4.92 -4.04 -5.12
CA ILE A 24 4.51 -5.33 -5.66
C ILE A 24 4.19 -5.13 -7.14
N LEU A 25 4.66 -6.04 -7.98
CA LEU A 25 4.30 -6.04 -9.41
C LEU A 25 3.02 -6.86 -9.59
N ARG A 26 1.97 -6.19 -10.10
CA ARG A 26 0.67 -6.84 -10.32
C ARG A 26 0.78 -7.89 -11.42
N ASP A 27 -0.12 -8.88 -11.37
CA ASP A 27 -0.19 -9.91 -12.39
C ASP A 27 -0.41 -9.31 -13.79
N ASP A 28 0.10 -9.98 -14.79
CA ASP A 28 -0.06 -9.57 -16.20
C ASP A 28 -1.27 -10.30 -16.80
N LYS A 29 -2.46 -9.86 -16.37
CA LYS A 29 -3.74 -10.46 -16.79
C LYS A 29 -4.65 -9.37 -17.31
N ALA A 30 -5.19 -9.55 -18.52
CA ALA A 30 -6.12 -8.58 -19.11
C ALA A 30 -7.39 -8.37 -18.27
N SER A 31 -7.71 -9.33 -17.39
CA SER A 31 -8.94 -9.28 -16.60
C SER A 31 -8.86 -8.39 -15.38
N ILE A 32 -7.68 -7.86 -15.03
CA ILE A 32 -7.52 -7.03 -13.83
C ILE A 32 -7.14 -5.59 -14.21
N PRO A 33 -7.55 -4.60 -13.40
CA PRO A 33 -7.09 -3.22 -13.64
C PRO A 33 -5.60 -3.10 -13.36
N TRP A 34 -4.95 -2.19 -14.06
CA TRP A 34 -3.53 -1.89 -13.91
C TRP A 34 -2.63 -3.12 -14.01
N ALA A 35 -2.95 -4.04 -14.94
CA ALA A 35 -2.15 -5.26 -15.14
C ALA A 35 -0.69 -4.93 -15.41
N ASN A 36 0.21 -5.73 -14.83
CA ASN A 36 1.65 -5.63 -15.04
C ASN A 36 2.25 -4.28 -14.61
N MET A 37 1.61 -3.62 -13.64
CA MET A 37 2.10 -2.36 -13.10
C MET A 37 2.51 -2.52 -11.64
N TRP A 38 3.42 -1.67 -11.18
CA TRP A 38 3.87 -1.65 -9.79
C TRP A 38 2.84 -0.94 -8.93
N GLU A 39 2.59 -1.49 -7.75
CA GLU A 39 1.66 -0.96 -6.78
C GLU A 39 2.21 -1.10 -5.37
N LEU A 40 1.40 -0.69 -4.41
CA LEU A 40 1.69 -0.81 -2.98
C LEU A 40 0.84 -1.92 -2.36
N PRO A 41 1.29 -2.51 -1.26
CA PRO A 41 0.48 -3.53 -0.57
C PRO A 41 -0.86 -2.99 -0.10
N GLY A 42 -1.85 -3.88 -0.02
CA GLY A 42 -3.17 -3.54 0.45
C GLY A 42 -4.24 -4.27 -0.34
N GLY A 43 -5.48 -4.03 0.00
CA GLY A 43 -6.59 -4.68 -0.67
C GLY A 43 -7.92 -4.36 -0.01
N GLY A 44 -8.91 -5.23 -0.22
CA GLY A 44 -10.26 -5.04 0.24
C GLY A 44 -10.42 -5.24 1.73
N ARG A 45 -11.30 -4.43 2.33
CA ARG A 45 -11.67 -4.57 3.74
C ARG A 45 -12.49 -5.83 3.96
N GLU A 46 -12.26 -6.50 5.06
CA GLU A 46 -13.07 -7.65 5.49
C GLU A 46 -13.77 -7.31 6.80
N GLY A 47 -15.10 -7.53 6.82
CA GLY A 47 -15.90 -7.28 8.01
C GLY A 47 -15.78 -5.82 8.46
N ASP A 48 -15.57 -5.65 9.75
CA ASP A 48 -15.50 -4.34 10.38
C ASP A 48 -14.07 -3.93 10.74
N GLU A 49 -13.08 -4.43 9.98
CA GLU A 49 -11.68 -4.05 10.20
C GLU A 49 -11.51 -2.53 10.23
N SER A 50 -10.63 -2.05 11.11
CA SER A 50 -10.12 -0.69 11.02
C SER A 50 -9.17 -0.56 9.83
N PRO A 51 -8.82 0.67 9.39
CA PRO A 51 -7.86 0.81 8.30
C PRO A 51 -6.54 0.10 8.56
N PHE A 52 -6.00 0.22 9.77
CA PHE A 52 -4.74 -0.46 10.07
C PHE A 52 -4.92 -1.99 10.07
N GLU A 53 -6.01 -2.50 10.64
CA GLU A 53 -6.26 -3.94 10.64
C GLU A 53 -6.35 -4.49 9.22
N CYS A 54 -7.04 -3.77 8.33
CA CYS A 54 -7.12 -4.13 6.93
C CYS A 54 -5.74 -4.17 6.28
N ALA A 55 -4.96 -3.11 6.46
CA ALA A 55 -3.62 -3.03 5.88
C ALA A 55 -2.71 -4.12 6.42
N ALA A 56 -2.73 -4.34 7.74
CA ALA A 56 -1.86 -5.34 8.36
C ALA A 56 -2.19 -6.76 7.89
N ARG A 57 -3.47 -7.07 7.75
CA ARG A 57 -3.89 -8.38 7.24
C ARG A 57 -3.42 -8.58 5.79
N GLU A 58 -3.63 -7.58 4.94
CA GLU A 58 -3.24 -7.67 3.54
C GLU A 58 -1.71 -7.80 3.40
N VAL A 59 -0.96 -7.03 4.18
CA VAL A 59 0.51 -7.13 4.14
C VAL A 59 0.96 -8.52 4.55
N TYR A 60 0.33 -9.09 5.58
CA TYR A 60 0.69 -10.44 5.99
C TYR A 60 0.35 -11.47 4.90
N GLU A 61 -0.83 -11.36 4.28
CA GLU A 61 -1.24 -12.28 3.22
C GLU A 61 -0.33 -12.18 1.99
N GLU A 62 0.06 -10.96 1.63
CA GLU A 62 0.84 -10.73 0.41
C GLU A 62 2.34 -10.96 0.61
N LEU A 63 2.86 -10.67 1.79
CA LEU A 63 4.31 -10.58 2.00
C LEU A 63 4.81 -11.32 3.25
N GLY A 64 3.93 -11.87 4.05
CA GLY A 64 4.32 -12.59 5.26
C GLY A 64 4.93 -11.71 6.35
N ILE A 65 4.74 -10.41 6.27
CA ILE A 65 5.30 -9.45 7.23
C ILE A 65 4.23 -9.08 8.25
N HIS A 66 4.58 -9.14 9.53
CA HIS A 66 3.71 -8.70 10.61
C HIS A 66 3.95 -7.22 10.92
N LEU A 67 2.89 -6.42 10.82
CA LEU A 67 2.94 -5.00 11.18
C LEU A 67 2.30 -4.78 12.54
N THR A 68 2.82 -3.79 13.28
CA THR A 68 2.19 -3.29 14.50
C THR A 68 1.85 -1.81 14.31
N GLU A 69 0.88 -1.31 15.08
CA GLU A 69 0.37 0.05 14.87
C GLU A 69 1.43 1.13 15.01
N ASP A 70 2.46 0.87 15.79
CA ASP A 70 3.55 1.85 15.99
C ASP A 70 4.38 2.09 14.72
N CYS A 71 4.16 1.29 13.66
CA CYS A 71 4.83 1.55 12.39
C CYS A 71 4.19 2.71 11.62
N LEU A 72 2.96 3.11 11.97
CA LEU A 72 2.22 4.11 11.21
C LEU A 72 2.80 5.50 11.35
N LEU A 73 2.90 6.21 10.23
CA LEU A 73 3.38 7.59 10.17
C LEU A 73 2.27 8.56 9.76
N TRP A 74 1.31 8.10 8.95
CA TRP A 74 0.29 9.00 8.39
C TRP A 74 -0.81 8.19 7.73
N SER A 75 -2.00 8.77 7.62
CA SER A 75 -3.09 8.18 6.85
C SER A 75 -4.03 9.27 6.36
N LYS A 76 -4.74 8.97 5.26
CA LYS A 76 -5.70 9.89 4.66
C LYS A 76 -6.77 9.13 3.90
N ILE A 77 -7.98 9.68 3.89
CA ILE A 77 -9.12 9.12 3.15
C ILE A 77 -9.11 9.66 1.72
N TYR A 78 -9.34 8.77 0.76
CA TYR A 78 -9.42 9.11 -0.66
C TYR A 78 -10.64 8.45 -1.28
N PRO A 79 -11.10 8.92 -2.43
CA PRO A 79 -12.06 8.14 -3.22
C PRO A 79 -11.46 6.78 -3.57
N SER A 80 -12.27 5.74 -3.58
CA SER A 80 -11.81 4.42 -4.00
C SER A 80 -11.32 4.47 -5.45
N MET A 81 -10.27 3.69 -5.73
CA MET A 81 -9.73 3.58 -7.08
C MET A 81 -10.65 2.77 -8.01
N LEU A 82 -11.51 1.94 -7.44
CA LEU A 82 -12.40 1.05 -8.20
C LEU A 82 -13.85 1.53 -8.21
N PHE A 83 -14.30 2.21 -7.15
CA PHE A 83 -15.70 2.61 -6.99
C PHE A 83 -15.74 4.08 -6.61
N ALA A 84 -16.05 4.94 -7.59
CA ALA A 84 -15.94 6.39 -7.44
C ALA A 84 -16.79 6.97 -6.29
N ASP A 85 -17.90 6.31 -5.94
CA ASP A 85 -18.78 6.75 -4.86
C ASP A 85 -18.42 6.16 -3.50
N LYS A 86 -17.33 5.41 -3.43
CA LYS A 86 -16.86 4.79 -2.19
C LYS A 86 -15.56 5.43 -1.73
N GLN A 87 -15.16 5.11 -0.50
CA GLN A 87 -13.93 5.64 0.09
C GLN A 87 -12.91 4.54 0.33
N SER A 88 -11.65 4.91 0.28
CA SER A 88 -10.54 4.04 0.65
C SER A 88 -9.59 4.81 1.57
N VAL A 89 -8.68 4.09 2.22
CA VAL A 89 -7.71 4.72 3.11
C VAL A 89 -6.31 4.44 2.59
N PHE A 90 -5.50 5.49 2.53
CA PHE A 90 -4.09 5.39 2.20
C PHE A 90 -3.28 5.60 3.47
N LEU A 91 -2.45 4.62 3.81
CA LEU A 91 -1.63 4.67 5.01
C LEU A 91 -0.16 4.76 4.62
N VAL A 92 0.64 5.36 5.49
CA VAL A 92 2.10 5.37 5.32
C VAL A 92 2.70 4.83 6.61
N GLY A 93 3.65 3.93 6.47
CA GLY A 93 4.33 3.34 7.60
C GLY A 93 5.78 3.05 7.28
N GLN A 94 6.47 2.43 8.23
CA GLN A 94 7.87 2.08 8.02
C GLN A 94 8.16 0.66 8.45
N LEU A 95 9.14 0.06 7.77
CA LEU A 95 9.65 -1.27 8.03
C LEU A 95 11.10 -1.18 8.49
N THR A 96 11.50 -2.12 9.33
CA THR A 96 12.92 -2.35 9.54
C THR A 96 13.48 -3.22 8.42
N GLN A 97 14.79 -3.20 8.24
CA GLN A 97 15.43 -4.08 7.27
C GLN A 97 15.15 -5.56 7.62
N ASN A 98 15.13 -5.90 8.90
CA ASN A 98 14.82 -7.27 9.33
C ASN A 98 13.43 -7.70 8.92
N GLN A 99 12.44 -6.81 9.03
CA GLN A 99 11.09 -7.12 8.58
C GLN A 99 11.06 -7.37 7.07
N PHE A 100 11.73 -6.51 6.30
CA PHE A 100 11.79 -6.71 4.85
C PHE A 100 12.48 -8.04 4.50
N ASP A 101 13.59 -8.35 5.19
CA ASP A 101 14.33 -9.59 4.93
C ASP A 101 13.51 -10.84 5.26
N SER A 102 12.48 -10.70 6.10
CA SER A 102 11.61 -11.81 6.47
C SER A 102 10.49 -12.07 5.47
N THR A 103 10.42 -11.32 4.37
CA THR A 103 9.33 -11.43 3.39
C THR A 103 9.19 -12.84 2.85
N VAL A 104 7.96 -13.33 2.84
CA VAL A 104 7.57 -14.56 2.14
C VAL A 104 6.47 -14.16 1.17
N PHE A 105 6.83 -14.05 -0.10
CA PHE A 105 5.90 -13.56 -1.12
C PHE A 105 4.76 -14.55 -1.32
N GLY A 106 3.53 -14.03 -1.36
CA GLY A 106 2.33 -14.85 -1.51
C GLY A 106 2.04 -15.23 -2.95
N ASP A 107 0.79 -15.63 -3.18
CA ASP A 107 0.36 -16.22 -4.47
C ASP A 107 -0.04 -15.18 -5.51
N GLU A 108 -0.34 -13.94 -5.10
CA GLU A 108 -0.79 -12.90 -6.01
C GLU A 108 0.34 -11.97 -6.37
N GLY A 109 0.40 -11.57 -7.63
CA GLY A 109 1.45 -10.72 -8.14
C GLY A 109 2.62 -11.51 -8.71
N GLN A 110 3.48 -10.80 -9.44
CA GLN A 110 4.63 -11.41 -10.11
C GLN A 110 5.92 -11.33 -9.29
N GLY A 111 5.96 -10.44 -8.30
CA GLY A 111 7.14 -10.24 -7.49
C GLY A 111 7.05 -8.97 -6.67
N TYR A 112 8.10 -8.69 -5.93
CA TYR A 112 8.17 -7.50 -5.08
C TYR A 112 9.59 -6.96 -5.06
N GLN A 113 9.72 -5.67 -4.75
CA GLN A 113 11.06 -5.07 -4.60
C GLN A 113 10.97 -3.78 -3.81
N LEU A 114 12.10 -3.36 -3.28
CA LEU A 114 12.25 -1.99 -2.76
C LEU A 114 12.58 -1.08 -3.94
N MET A 115 11.81 -0.01 -4.08
CA MET A 115 11.95 0.94 -5.19
C MET A 115 12.30 2.31 -4.64
N ASN A 116 13.20 3.02 -5.30
CA ASN A 116 13.50 4.40 -4.94
C ASN A 116 12.24 5.26 -5.05
N VAL A 117 12.07 6.21 -4.14
CA VAL A 117 10.89 7.08 -4.13
C VAL A 117 10.79 7.86 -5.44
N GLU A 118 11.91 8.39 -5.96
CA GLU A 118 11.88 9.15 -7.20
C GLU A 118 11.42 8.28 -8.37
N GLU A 119 11.90 7.06 -8.45
CA GLU A 119 11.48 6.11 -9.48
C GLU A 119 9.98 5.83 -9.35
N PHE A 120 9.51 5.57 -8.13
CA PHE A 120 8.09 5.30 -7.91
C PHE A 120 7.22 6.46 -8.39
N LEU A 121 7.64 7.69 -8.12
CA LEU A 121 6.85 8.88 -8.47
C LEU A 121 6.87 9.22 -9.94
N SER A 122 7.90 8.82 -10.68
CA SER A 122 8.08 9.23 -12.08
C SER A 122 7.81 8.13 -13.10
N SER A 123 7.72 6.87 -12.67
CA SER A 123 7.58 5.75 -13.61
C SER A 123 6.18 5.67 -14.20
N SER A 124 6.09 5.46 -15.50
CA SER A 124 4.82 5.18 -16.18
C SER A 124 4.32 3.76 -15.88
N GLN A 125 5.13 2.93 -15.23
CA GLN A 125 4.77 1.56 -14.87
C GLN A 125 4.26 1.45 -13.44
N VAL A 126 3.98 2.56 -12.77
CA VAL A 126 3.43 2.60 -11.42
C VAL A 126 1.99 3.09 -11.50
N VAL A 127 1.09 2.51 -10.70
CA VAL A 127 -0.31 2.90 -10.64
C VAL A 127 -0.41 4.39 -10.29
N PRO A 128 -0.98 5.24 -11.15
CA PRO A 128 -0.86 6.70 -11.01
C PRO A 128 -1.56 7.27 -9.78
N GLN A 129 -2.68 6.69 -9.34
CA GLN A 129 -3.36 7.17 -8.14
C GLN A 129 -2.46 7.03 -6.91
N LEU A 130 -1.65 5.97 -6.86
CA LEU A 130 -0.76 5.76 -5.73
C LEU A 130 0.41 6.74 -5.73
N GLN A 131 0.86 7.15 -6.91
CA GLN A 131 1.87 8.21 -7.02
C GLN A 131 1.34 9.52 -6.44
N GLU A 132 0.09 9.88 -6.76
CA GLU A 132 -0.51 11.11 -6.26
C GLU A 132 -0.68 11.10 -4.75
N ARG A 133 -1.12 9.96 -4.20
CA ARG A 133 -1.32 9.83 -2.76
C ARG A 133 0.00 9.91 -2.00
N LEU A 134 1.06 9.30 -2.53
CA LEU A 134 2.37 9.40 -1.92
C LEU A 134 2.88 10.84 -1.94
N LYS A 135 2.66 11.56 -3.04
CA LYS A 135 3.04 12.98 -3.13
C LYS A 135 2.38 13.80 -2.03
N ASP A 136 1.10 13.53 -1.73
CA ASP A 136 0.41 14.25 -0.66
C ASP A 136 1.10 14.05 0.68
N TYR A 137 1.50 12.81 0.98
CA TYR A 137 2.23 12.53 2.22
C TYR A 137 3.57 13.30 2.26
N LEU A 138 4.30 13.28 1.15
CA LEU A 138 5.63 13.90 1.11
C LEU A 138 5.56 15.41 1.28
N LYS A 139 4.45 16.04 0.92
CA LYS A 139 4.26 17.48 1.13
C LYS A 139 4.11 17.85 2.60
N VAL A 140 3.60 16.95 3.43
CA VAL A 140 3.33 17.22 4.84
C VAL A 140 4.40 16.65 5.77
N SER A 141 5.31 15.83 5.26
CA SER A 141 6.27 15.10 6.09
C SER A 141 7.56 15.87 6.35
N ASP A 142 7.72 17.06 5.83
CA ASP A 142 8.94 17.87 6.01
C ASP A 142 9.09 18.37 7.42
#